data_560ac8d7bd217604c4a2e75b49f06334
#
_entry.id   560ac8d7bd217604c4a2e75b49f06334
#
_cell.length_a   1.000
_cell.length_b   1.000
_cell.length_c   1.000
_cell.angle_alpha   90.00
_cell.angle_beta   90.00
_cell.angle_gamma   90.00
#
_symmetry.space_group_name_H-M   'P 1'
#
loop_
_entity.id
_entity.type
_entity.pdbx_description
1 polymer ?
#
loop_
_entity_poly.entity_id
_entity_poly.type
_entity_poly.pdbx_seq_one_letter_code
_entity_poly.pdbx_strand_id
1 'polypeptide(L)'
;MLRALTHLPRRPRLPGDRRFALLLLSLAVSACGDWLYNVALLAVVFERTHSATLLALTTAARLVPMVVLGPLGGVLAHRYDRRRLIIASDLARALLMVALAAVAVTGLPIILAPAIAAAATAAGVVHPPCVAASTARLVADDELQRASVARAAIGQTAIVVGPALGALILLVASPAVAIALNGLTFLASATAVTAIAAQDAFRPTVGTAADTATSVLGDMRAGAIALRSAPTAIRLTAAEVLCSAVAGLVTVTLVLVGRKTAGGSSGYGLLLGAIGAGGVTGAVVMARIEATDHWRRILAVGLLLVAVSLSALGLATNLLSALALAFLLGGGMIISEVLSETALPRLLDDAVLARAYGLAYPAAICGIVAGSLLAAPLVALLGLTGTLVAAGSCVLLVAGLLLHRPLGMAVGAYRRTAPAGAEGGSNSL
;
A
#
# COMPACT_ATOMS: atom_id res chain seq x y z
N MET A 1 23.41 -18.04 30.76
CA MET A 1 22.70 -18.04 29.48
C MET A 1 21.15 -18.01 29.62
N LEU A 2 20.55 -18.09 30.80
CA LEU A 2 19.09 -18.07 31.03
C LEU A 2 18.51 -16.71 31.49
N ARG A 3 19.33 -15.67 31.69
CA ARG A 3 18.89 -14.32 32.10
C ARG A 3 18.68 -13.33 30.93
N ALA A 4 18.97 -13.71 29.67
CA ALA A 4 18.81 -12.85 28.52
C ALA A 4 17.43 -12.92 27.85
N LEU A 5 16.53 -13.80 28.32
CA LEU A 5 15.20 -14.00 27.75
C LEU A 5 14.08 -13.17 28.44
N THR A 6 14.41 -12.36 29.44
CA THR A 6 13.43 -11.60 30.23
C THR A 6 13.17 -10.18 29.69
N HIS A 7 13.84 -9.76 28.63
CA HIS A 7 13.62 -8.46 27.97
C HIS A 7 13.02 -8.61 26.57
N LEU A 8 12.08 -9.55 26.39
CA LEU A 8 11.17 -9.43 25.26
C LEU A 8 10.40 -8.11 25.45
N PRO A 9 10.43 -7.16 24.45
CA PRO A 9 9.65 -5.95 24.54
C PRO A 9 8.21 -6.37 24.79
N ARG A 10 7.62 -5.85 25.88
CA ARG A 10 6.22 -6.10 26.22
C ARG A 10 5.43 -5.87 24.93
N ARG A 11 4.66 -6.88 24.48
CA ARG A 11 3.78 -6.76 23.32
C ARG A 11 3.08 -5.42 23.41
N PRO A 12 3.13 -4.57 22.37
CA PRO A 12 2.46 -3.29 22.41
C PRO A 12 0.98 -3.56 22.69
N ARG A 13 0.52 -3.20 23.87
CA ARG A 13 -0.91 -3.26 24.19
C ARG A 13 -1.54 -2.17 23.32
N LEU A 14 -2.50 -2.55 22.49
CA LEU A 14 -3.33 -1.57 21.79
C LEU A 14 -3.99 -0.66 22.84
N PRO A 15 -4.18 0.63 22.54
CA PRO A 15 -4.97 1.50 23.37
C PRO A 15 -6.28 0.79 23.76
N GLY A 16 -6.54 0.67 25.07
CA GLY A 16 -7.61 -0.19 25.60
C GLY A 16 -9.03 0.30 25.36
N ASP A 17 -9.24 1.36 24.56
CA ASP A 17 -10.57 1.90 24.28
C ASP A 17 -11.29 1.05 23.20
N ARG A 18 -12.44 0.47 23.61
CA ARG A 18 -13.35 -0.26 22.71
C ARG A 18 -13.72 0.55 21.46
N ARG A 19 -13.80 1.87 21.57
CA ARG A 19 -14.15 2.78 20.47
C ARG A 19 -13.07 2.79 19.40
N PHE A 20 -11.81 2.87 19.82
CA PHE A 20 -10.67 2.78 18.92
C PHE A 20 -10.55 1.38 18.29
N ALA A 21 -10.80 0.32 19.06
CA ALA A 21 -10.82 -1.05 18.52
C ALA A 21 -11.89 -1.23 17.44
N LEU A 22 -13.09 -0.66 17.60
CA LEU A 22 -14.14 -0.67 16.57
C LEU A 22 -13.73 0.10 15.31
N LEU A 23 -13.04 1.24 15.45
CA LEU A 23 -12.51 2.00 14.32
C LEU A 23 -11.42 1.20 13.57
N LEU A 24 -10.53 0.53 14.29
CA LEU A 24 -9.52 -0.35 13.68
C LEU A 24 -10.18 -1.55 12.98
N LEU A 25 -11.20 -2.14 13.58
CA LEU A 25 -11.94 -3.25 12.97
C LEU A 25 -12.62 -2.81 11.67
N SER A 26 -13.26 -1.64 11.64
CA SER A 26 -13.86 -1.09 10.43
C SER A 26 -12.82 -0.92 9.32
N LEU A 27 -11.65 -0.36 9.66
CA LEU A 27 -10.54 -0.19 8.73
C LEU A 27 -10.02 -1.54 8.22
N ALA A 28 -9.79 -2.52 9.11
CA ALA A 28 -9.25 -3.83 8.74
C ALA A 28 -10.17 -4.59 7.78
N VAL A 29 -11.46 -4.64 8.10
CA VAL A 29 -12.46 -5.35 7.30
C VAL A 29 -12.62 -4.68 5.93
N SER A 30 -12.74 -3.35 5.88
CA SER A 30 -12.88 -2.59 4.64
C SER A 30 -11.62 -2.70 3.78
N ALA A 31 -10.41 -2.55 4.36
CA ALA A 31 -9.17 -2.63 3.61
C ALA A 31 -8.92 -4.04 3.04
N CYS A 32 -9.16 -5.10 3.82
CA CYS A 32 -9.06 -6.48 3.32
C CYS A 32 -10.04 -6.73 2.17
N GLY A 33 -11.28 -6.22 2.28
CA GLY A 33 -12.27 -6.31 1.22
C GLY A 33 -11.84 -5.60 -0.06
N ASP A 34 -11.25 -4.42 0.04
CA ASP A 34 -10.75 -3.64 -1.09
C ASP A 34 -9.65 -4.37 -1.89
N TRP A 35 -8.77 -5.07 -1.21
CA TRP A 35 -7.74 -5.87 -1.87
C TRP A 35 -8.27 -7.19 -2.42
N LEU A 36 -9.23 -7.81 -1.71
CA LEU A 36 -9.92 -9.02 -2.13
C LEU A 36 -10.68 -8.80 -3.44
N TYR A 37 -11.52 -7.77 -3.52
CA TYR A 37 -12.32 -7.55 -4.73
C TYR A 37 -11.48 -7.13 -5.93
N ASN A 38 -10.32 -6.50 -5.72
CA ASN A 38 -9.42 -6.13 -6.80
C ASN A 38 -9.00 -7.33 -7.65
N VAL A 39 -8.74 -8.47 -7.00
CA VAL A 39 -8.43 -9.73 -7.69
C VAL A 39 -9.60 -10.18 -8.55
N ALA A 40 -10.81 -10.16 -7.97
CA ALA A 40 -12.03 -10.58 -8.65
C ALA A 40 -12.40 -9.65 -9.83
N LEU A 41 -12.23 -8.33 -9.65
CA LEU A 41 -12.45 -7.34 -10.69
C LEU A 41 -11.59 -7.63 -11.92
N LEU A 42 -10.27 -7.80 -11.71
CA LEU A 42 -9.35 -8.06 -12.81
C LEU A 42 -9.62 -9.42 -13.49
N ALA A 43 -10.00 -10.43 -12.70
CA ALA A 43 -10.40 -11.73 -13.24
C ALA A 43 -11.63 -11.59 -14.17
N VAL A 44 -12.72 -10.94 -13.73
CA VAL A 44 -13.92 -10.72 -14.55
C VAL A 44 -13.61 -9.94 -15.82
N VAL A 45 -12.86 -8.84 -15.70
CA VAL A 45 -12.50 -8.02 -16.86
C VAL A 45 -11.74 -8.85 -17.88
N PHE A 46 -10.76 -9.64 -17.43
CA PHE A 46 -9.96 -10.46 -18.33
C PHE A 46 -10.75 -11.63 -18.93
N GLU A 47 -11.54 -12.37 -18.14
CA GLU A 47 -12.35 -13.48 -18.62
C GLU A 47 -13.32 -13.06 -19.73
N ARG A 48 -13.89 -11.86 -19.63
CA ARG A 48 -14.87 -11.36 -20.61
C ARG A 48 -14.25 -10.68 -21.83
N THR A 49 -13.01 -10.19 -21.75
CA THR A 49 -12.44 -9.36 -22.83
C THR A 49 -11.15 -9.93 -23.41
N HIS A 50 -10.43 -10.75 -22.66
CA HIS A 50 -9.09 -11.22 -22.97
C HIS A 50 -8.11 -10.08 -23.33
N SER A 51 -8.38 -8.86 -22.85
CA SER A 51 -7.66 -7.63 -23.20
C SER A 51 -6.74 -7.17 -22.07
N ALA A 52 -5.44 -7.23 -22.28
CA ALA A 52 -4.44 -6.65 -21.39
C ALA A 52 -4.59 -5.13 -21.27
N THR A 53 -5.01 -4.46 -22.36
CA THR A 53 -5.27 -3.02 -22.36
C THR A 53 -6.41 -2.65 -21.42
N LEU A 54 -7.51 -3.43 -21.42
CA LEU A 54 -8.64 -3.14 -20.52
C LEU A 54 -8.31 -3.45 -19.06
N LEU A 55 -7.44 -4.44 -18.78
CA LEU A 55 -6.88 -4.66 -17.44
C LEU A 55 -6.09 -3.43 -16.97
N ALA A 56 -5.20 -2.92 -17.82
CA ALA A 56 -4.40 -1.74 -17.52
C ALA A 56 -5.27 -0.51 -17.25
N LEU A 57 -6.27 -0.27 -18.13
CA LEU A 57 -7.24 0.82 -17.95
C LEU A 57 -8.07 0.66 -16.68
N THR A 58 -8.47 -0.57 -16.33
CA THR A 58 -9.21 -0.84 -15.09
C THR A 58 -8.38 -0.52 -13.86
N THR A 59 -7.10 -0.92 -13.85
CA THR A 59 -6.17 -0.59 -12.76
C THR A 59 -5.95 0.91 -12.66
N ALA A 60 -5.71 1.59 -13.78
CA ALA A 60 -5.53 3.03 -13.81
C ALA A 60 -6.81 3.78 -13.37
N ALA A 61 -7.98 3.40 -13.90
CA ALA A 61 -9.27 3.99 -13.54
C ALA A 61 -9.55 3.87 -12.04
N ARG A 62 -9.16 2.77 -11.41
CA ARG A 62 -9.31 2.56 -9.97
C ARG A 62 -8.37 3.44 -9.15
N LEU A 63 -7.15 3.70 -9.61
CA LEU A 63 -6.12 4.40 -8.82
C LEU A 63 -6.12 5.92 -9.05
N VAL A 64 -6.45 6.39 -10.25
CA VAL A 64 -6.45 7.81 -10.60
C VAL A 64 -7.32 8.66 -9.66
N PRO A 65 -8.56 8.27 -9.29
CA PRO A 65 -9.37 9.06 -8.37
C PRO A 65 -8.71 9.26 -7.00
N MET A 66 -7.91 8.32 -6.53
CA MET A 66 -7.20 8.43 -5.26
C MET A 66 -6.16 9.55 -5.29
N VAL A 67 -5.44 9.69 -6.41
CA VAL A 67 -4.43 10.76 -6.59
C VAL A 67 -5.12 12.12 -6.79
N VAL A 68 -6.13 12.17 -7.67
CA VAL A 68 -6.77 13.42 -8.07
C VAL A 68 -7.68 13.98 -6.97
N LEU A 69 -8.49 13.12 -6.36
CA LEU A 69 -9.50 13.51 -5.38
C LEU A 69 -9.02 13.36 -3.92
N GLY A 70 -7.86 12.73 -3.67
CA GLY A 70 -7.31 12.55 -2.32
C GLY A 70 -7.25 13.84 -1.50
N PRO A 71 -6.75 14.97 -2.04
CA PRO A 71 -6.75 16.26 -1.34
C PRO A 71 -8.16 16.74 -0.94
N LEU A 72 -9.18 16.47 -1.79
CA LEU A 72 -10.58 16.79 -1.47
C LEU A 72 -11.09 15.98 -0.28
N GLY A 73 -10.67 14.72 -0.16
CA GLY A 73 -10.99 13.88 0.99
C GLY A 73 -10.54 14.51 2.31
N GLY A 74 -9.34 15.09 2.35
CA GLY A 74 -8.82 15.85 3.48
C GLY A 74 -9.68 17.08 3.82
N VAL A 75 -10.02 17.89 2.82
CA VAL A 75 -10.88 19.07 3.00
C VAL A 75 -12.26 18.70 3.53
N LEU A 76 -12.88 17.64 3.00
CA LEU A 76 -14.17 17.16 3.46
C LEU A 76 -14.10 16.66 4.91
N ALA A 77 -13.05 15.93 5.29
CA ALA A 77 -12.82 15.45 6.65
C ALA A 77 -12.62 16.59 7.68
N HIS A 78 -12.18 17.77 7.23
CA HIS A 78 -12.08 18.97 8.07
C HIS A 78 -13.38 19.75 8.18
N ARG A 79 -14.25 19.72 7.15
CA ARG A 79 -15.47 20.54 7.10
C ARG A 79 -16.71 19.83 7.64
N TYR A 80 -16.79 18.51 7.49
CA TYR A 80 -17.99 17.74 7.80
C TYR A 80 -17.75 16.73 8.92
N ASP A 81 -18.85 16.26 9.50
CA ASP A 81 -18.83 15.19 10.49
C ASP A 81 -18.22 13.91 9.88
N ARG A 82 -17.08 13.50 10.41
CA ARG A 82 -16.27 12.39 9.90
C ARG A 82 -17.00 11.05 9.96
N ARG A 83 -17.83 10.85 11.00
CA ARG A 83 -18.65 9.64 11.14
C ARG A 83 -19.65 9.53 9.99
N ARG A 84 -20.37 10.63 9.70
CA ARG A 84 -21.31 10.66 8.58
C ARG A 84 -20.61 10.45 7.24
N LEU A 85 -19.43 11.04 7.07
CA LEU A 85 -18.62 10.85 5.85
C LEU A 85 -18.18 9.39 5.66
N ILE A 86 -17.68 8.72 6.72
CA ILE A 86 -17.29 7.31 6.67
C ILE A 86 -18.50 6.45 6.30
N ILE A 87 -19.62 6.61 7.01
CA ILE A 87 -20.83 5.81 6.79
C ILE A 87 -21.38 6.03 5.38
N ALA A 88 -21.48 7.29 4.92
CA ALA A 88 -21.97 7.60 3.58
C ALA A 88 -21.04 7.02 2.49
N SER A 89 -19.73 7.13 2.67
CA SER A 89 -18.74 6.52 1.80
C SER A 89 -18.91 4.99 1.73
N ASP A 90 -19.01 4.32 2.88
CA ASP A 90 -19.14 2.87 2.93
C ASP A 90 -20.46 2.40 2.31
N LEU A 91 -21.58 3.09 2.54
CA LEU A 91 -22.87 2.77 1.91
C LEU A 91 -22.82 2.97 0.40
N ALA A 92 -22.23 4.08 -0.09
CA ALA A 92 -22.05 4.32 -1.51
C ALA A 92 -21.18 3.24 -2.16
N ARG A 93 -20.08 2.84 -1.51
CA ARG A 93 -19.19 1.79 -1.98
C ARG A 93 -19.87 0.42 -1.97
N ALA A 94 -20.66 0.11 -0.93
CA ALA A 94 -21.45 -1.12 -0.89
C ALA A 94 -22.43 -1.20 -2.07
N LEU A 95 -23.16 -0.11 -2.39
CA LEU A 95 -24.05 -0.04 -3.53
C LEU A 95 -23.29 -0.24 -4.87
N LEU A 96 -22.12 0.40 -5.00
CA LEU A 96 -21.27 0.25 -6.18
C LEU A 96 -20.74 -1.18 -6.32
N MET A 97 -20.47 -1.89 -5.22
CA MET A 97 -20.11 -3.33 -5.27
C MET A 97 -21.29 -4.19 -5.73
N VAL A 98 -22.53 -3.87 -5.34
CA VAL A 98 -23.72 -4.57 -5.87
C VAL A 98 -23.85 -4.32 -7.38
N ALA A 99 -23.67 -3.09 -7.83
CA ALA A 99 -23.70 -2.76 -9.27
C ALA A 99 -22.58 -3.49 -10.03
N LEU A 100 -21.37 -3.56 -9.47
CA LEU A 100 -20.25 -4.27 -10.07
C LEU A 100 -20.45 -5.78 -10.12
N ALA A 101 -21.03 -6.38 -9.05
CA ALA A 101 -21.41 -7.78 -9.04
C ALA A 101 -22.48 -8.07 -10.08
N ALA A 102 -23.45 -7.17 -10.28
CA ALA A 102 -24.44 -7.29 -11.34
C ALA A 102 -23.76 -7.27 -12.73
N VAL A 103 -22.80 -6.37 -12.98
CA VAL A 103 -22.00 -6.38 -14.24
C VAL A 103 -21.28 -7.72 -14.42
N ALA A 104 -20.76 -8.31 -13.33
CA ALA A 104 -20.03 -9.57 -13.40
C ALA A 104 -20.92 -10.78 -13.80
N VAL A 105 -22.21 -10.80 -13.40
CA VAL A 105 -23.11 -11.94 -13.64
C VAL A 105 -24.05 -11.74 -14.81
N THR A 106 -24.27 -10.50 -15.27
CA THR A 106 -25.19 -10.19 -16.36
C THR A 106 -24.46 -9.94 -17.67
N GLY A 107 -25.22 -9.80 -18.76
CA GLY A 107 -24.70 -9.38 -20.08
C GLY A 107 -24.37 -7.88 -20.20
N LEU A 108 -24.37 -7.10 -19.12
CA LEU A 108 -24.05 -5.68 -19.14
C LEU A 108 -22.65 -5.41 -19.73
N PRO A 109 -22.45 -4.27 -20.40
CA PRO A 109 -21.17 -3.90 -21.00
C PRO A 109 -20.05 -3.88 -19.94
N ILE A 110 -18.99 -4.64 -20.16
CA ILE A 110 -17.88 -4.79 -19.19
C ILE A 110 -17.12 -3.48 -18.97
N ILE A 111 -17.22 -2.51 -19.89
CA ILE A 111 -16.62 -1.18 -19.72
C ILE A 111 -17.20 -0.42 -18.51
N LEU A 112 -18.35 -0.84 -18.01
CA LEU A 112 -18.91 -0.30 -16.77
C LEU A 112 -18.06 -0.69 -15.54
N ALA A 113 -17.34 -1.82 -15.60
CA ALA A 113 -16.54 -2.28 -14.46
C ALA A 113 -15.43 -1.31 -14.04
N PRO A 114 -14.55 -0.81 -14.93
CA PRO A 114 -13.57 0.24 -14.56
C PRO A 114 -14.25 1.54 -14.11
N ALA A 115 -15.38 1.92 -14.68
CA ALA A 115 -16.10 3.14 -14.28
C ALA A 115 -16.67 3.01 -12.85
N ILE A 116 -17.31 1.89 -12.53
CA ILE A 116 -17.84 1.61 -11.19
C ILE A 116 -16.68 1.52 -10.17
N ALA A 117 -15.58 0.87 -10.53
CA ALA A 117 -14.40 0.77 -9.67
C ALA A 117 -13.78 2.16 -9.40
N ALA A 118 -13.71 3.02 -10.40
CA ALA A 118 -13.28 4.42 -10.24
C ALA A 118 -14.22 5.19 -9.31
N ALA A 119 -15.53 5.06 -9.47
CA ALA A 119 -16.53 5.68 -8.61
C ALA A 119 -16.43 5.18 -7.15
N ALA A 120 -16.18 3.87 -6.95
CA ALA A 120 -15.97 3.29 -5.62
C ALA A 120 -14.72 3.87 -4.94
N THR A 121 -13.62 4.02 -5.68
CA THR A 121 -12.41 4.67 -5.16
C THR A 121 -12.65 6.15 -4.86
N ALA A 122 -13.32 6.87 -5.75
CA ALA A 122 -13.68 8.28 -5.53
C ALA A 122 -14.54 8.47 -4.28
N ALA A 123 -15.53 7.59 -4.05
CA ALA A 123 -16.32 7.60 -2.83
C ALA A 123 -15.47 7.29 -1.57
N GLY A 124 -14.41 6.50 -1.72
CA GLY A 124 -13.51 6.08 -0.64
C GLY A 124 -12.45 7.10 -0.22
N VAL A 125 -12.18 8.17 -0.99
CA VAL A 125 -11.08 9.12 -0.71
C VAL A 125 -11.21 9.83 0.64
N VAL A 126 -12.42 9.94 1.19
CA VAL A 126 -12.67 10.56 2.49
C VAL A 126 -12.31 9.65 3.67
N HIS A 127 -12.23 8.34 3.45
CA HIS A 127 -12.07 7.35 4.52
C HIS A 127 -10.72 7.48 5.26
N PRO A 128 -9.55 7.50 4.59
CA PRO A 128 -8.25 7.60 5.27
C PRO A 128 -8.09 8.85 6.13
N PRO A 129 -8.40 10.08 5.66
CA PRO A 129 -8.26 11.28 6.48
C PRO A 129 -9.27 11.32 7.63
N CYS A 130 -10.50 10.81 7.44
CA CYS A 130 -11.49 10.73 8.51
C CYS A 130 -11.04 9.78 9.62
N VAL A 131 -10.53 8.60 9.28
CA VAL A 131 -10.01 7.63 10.25
C VAL A 131 -8.79 8.20 10.99
N ALA A 132 -7.86 8.85 10.26
CA ALA A 132 -6.67 9.46 10.86
C ALA A 132 -7.03 10.53 11.89
N ALA A 133 -7.89 11.47 11.51
CA ALA A 133 -8.30 12.57 12.37
C ALA A 133 -9.18 12.12 13.55
N SER A 134 -9.98 11.07 13.38
CA SER A 134 -10.80 10.50 14.48
C SER A 134 -9.93 9.70 15.44
N THR A 135 -8.87 9.01 14.96
CA THR A 135 -7.90 8.32 15.80
C THR A 135 -7.26 9.27 16.80
N ALA A 136 -6.79 10.44 16.34
CA ALA A 136 -6.16 11.44 17.20
C ALA A 136 -7.07 12.01 18.31
N ARG A 137 -8.39 11.78 18.22
CA ARG A 137 -9.36 12.21 19.22
C ARG A 137 -9.94 11.08 20.08
N LEU A 138 -9.70 9.85 19.68
CA LEU A 138 -10.17 8.65 20.40
C LEU A 138 -9.12 8.09 21.35
N VAL A 139 -7.84 8.44 21.18
CA VAL A 139 -6.74 7.95 22.00
C VAL A 139 -6.07 9.11 22.72
N ALA A 140 -5.40 8.84 23.84
CA ALA A 140 -4.61 9.82 24.56
C ALA A 140 -3.34 10.19 23.77
N ASP A 141 -2.78 11.38 23.99
CA ASP A 141 -1.64 11.91 23.21
C ASP A 141 -0.40 11.00 23.30
N ASP A 142 -0.14 10.39 24.46
CA ASP A 142 0.94 9.43 24.69
C ASP A 142 0.74 8.07 23.98
N GLU A 143 -0.50 7.75 23.59
CA GLU A 143 -0.86 6.54 22.85
C GLU A 143 -0.99 6.77 21.33
N LEU A 144 -1.00 8.02 20.86
CA LEU A 144 -1.26 8.38 19.47
C LEU A 144 -0.26 7.73 18.49
N GLN A 145 1.00 7.65 18.87
CA GLN A 145 2.02 6.98 18.05
C GLN A 145 1.72 5.49 17.88
N ARG A 146 1.32 4.80 18.97
CA ARG A 146 0.96 3.37 18.93
C ARG A 146 -0.29 3.14 18.10
N ALA A 147 -1.28 4.02 18.20
CA ALA A 147 -2.49 3.97 17.42
C ALA A 147 -2.22 4.14 15.91
N SER A 148 -1.33 5.06 15.56
CA SER A 148 -0.90 5.29 14.17
C SER A 148 -0.16 4.08 13.60
N VAL A 149 0.74 3.46 14.37
CA VAL A 149 1.44 2.22 13.99
C VAL A 149 0.45 1.07 13.80
N ALA A 150 -0.52 0.91 14.69
CA ALA A 150 -1.55 -0.14 14.56
C ALA A 150 -2.38 0.04 13.28
N ARG A 151 -2.76 1.27 12.95
CA ARG A 151 -3.49 1.60 11.72
C ARG A 151 -2.66 1.30 10.47
N ALA A 152 -1.38 1.69 10.46
CA ALA A 152 -0.47 1.39 9.36
C ALA A 152 -0.29 -0.12 9.17
N ALA A 153 -0.10 -0.87 10.27
CA ALA A 153 0.03 -2.32 10.25
C ALA A 153 -1.21 -3.02 9.66
N ILE A 154 -2.41 -2.50 9.93
CA ILE A 154 -3.65 -3.01 9.32
C ILE A 154 -3.62 -2.79 7.81
N GLY A 155 -3.24 -1.60 7.33
CA GLY A 155 -3.12 -1.31 5.91
C GLY A 155 -2.17 -2.28 5.22
N GLN A 156 -0.98 -2.47 5.75
CA GLN A 156 0.02 -3.40 5.21
C GLN A 156 -0.44 -4.86 5.27
N THR A 157 -1.09 -5.27 6.35
CA THR A 157 -1.66 -6.63 6.44
C THR A 157 -2.73 -6.85 5.38
N ALA A 158 -3.58 -5.86 5.12
CA ALA A 158 -4.64 -5.95 4.12
C ALA A 158 -4.09 -6.11 2.69
N ILE A 159 -2.96 -5.46 2.36
CA ILE A 159 -2.27 -5.59 1.06
C ILE A 159 -1.86 -7.05 0.79
N VAL A 160 -1.51 -7.78 1.84
CA VAL A 160 -1.06 -9.17 1.74
C VAL A 160 -2.21 -10.16 1.86
N VAL A 161 -3.03 -9.99 2.91
CA VAL A 161 -4.12 -10.93 3.25
C VAL A 161 -5.29 -10.79 2.27
N GLY A 162 -5.63 -9.58 1.84
CA GLY A 162 -6.77 -9.34 0.95
C GLY A 162 -6.67 -10.10 -0.37
N PRO A 163 -5.59 -9.95 -1.15
CA PRO A 163 -5.42 -10.70 -2.39
C PRO A 163 -5.36 -12.21 -2.19
N ALA A 164 -4.73 -12.68 -1.11
CA ALA A 164 -4.68 -14.10 -0.79
C ALA A 164 -6.09 -14.68 -0.53
N LEU A 165 -6.92 -13.96 0.23
CA LEU A 165 -8.33 -14.32 0.42
C LEU A 165 -9.10 -14.27 -0.90
N GLY A 166 -8.88 -13.24 -1.73
CA GLY A 166 -9.48 -13.13 -3.05
C GLY A 166 -9.14 -14.32 -3.93
N ALA A 167 -7.87 -14.73 -3.97
CA ALA A 167 -7.41 -15.90 -4.70
C ALA A 167 -8.08 -17.19 -4.20
N LEU A 168 -8.16 -17.40 -2.88
CA LEU A 168 -8.83 -18.56 -2.29
C LEU A 168 -10.32 -18.61 -2.63
N ILE A 169 -11.00 -17.45 -2.58
CA ILE A 169 -12.42 -17.39 -2.95
C ILE A 169 -12.60 -17.76 -4.43
N LEU A 170 -11.73 -17.28 -5.31
CA LEU A 170 -11.82 -17.62 -6.74
C LEU A 170 -11.56 -19.10 -7.07
N LEU A 171 -11.00 -19.89 -6.14
CA LEU A 171 -10.88 -21.35 -6.31
C LEU A 171 -12.22 -22.07 -6.13
N VAL A 172 -13.14 -21.50 -5.34
CA VAL A 172 -14.38 -22.17 -4.91
C VAL A 172 -15.66 -21.42 -5.28
N ALA A 173 -15.53 -20.16 -5.69
CA ALA A 173 -16.66 -19.29 -5.98
C ALA A 173 -16.38 -18.38 -7.19
N SER A 174 -17.45 -17.81 -7.76
CA SER A 174 -17.33 -16.87 -8.87
C SER A 174 -16.75 -15.52 -8.42
N PRO A 175 -16.13 -14.75 -9.34
CA PRO A 175 -15.67 -13.40 -9.05
C PRO A 175 -16.77 -12.48 -8.51
N ALA A 176 -18.02 -12.66 -8.95
CA ALA A 176 -19.15 -11.88 -8.44
C ALA A 176 -19.38 -12.07 -6.94
N VAL A 177 -19.14 -13.26 -6.40
CA VAL A 177 -19.24 -13.54 -4.96
C VAL A 177 -18.16 -12.75 -4.19
N ALA A 178 -16.92 -12.72 -4.69
CA ALA A 178 -15.85 -11.97 -4.07
C ALA A 178 -16.15 -10.44 -4.06
N ILE A 179 -16.72 -9.92 -5.15
CA ILE A 179 -17.16 -8.52 -5.25
C ILE A 179 -18.30 -8.24 -4.26
N ALA A 180 -19.28 -9.11 -4.17
CA ALA A 180 -20.42 -8.98 -3.24
C ALA A 180 -19.94 -9.03 -1.77
N LEU A 181 -19.00 -9.92 -1.45
CA LEU A 181 -18.38 -9.99 -0.12
C LEU A 181 -17.70 -8.67 0.25
N ASN A 182 -17.02 -8.00 -0.69
CA ASN A 182 -16.50 -6.65 -0.41
C ASN A 182 -17.64 -5.66 -0.11
N GLY A 183 -18.75 -5.72 -0.79
CA GLY A 183 -19.94 -4.94 -0.44
C GLY A 183 -20.37 -5.17 1.02
N LEU A 184 -20.36 -6.42 1.49
CA LEU A 184 -20.64 -6.75 2.89
C LEU A 184 -19.57 -6.21 3.86
N THR A 185 -18.30 -6.16 3.47
CA THR A 185 -17.24 -5.57 4.33
C THR A 185 -17.48 -4.09 4.54
N PHE A 186 -17.95 -3.34 3.54
CA PHE A 186 -18.33 -1.93 3.70
C PHE A 186 -19.53 -1.76 4.62
N LEU A 187 -20.55 -2.62 4.54
CA LEU A 187 -21.68 -2.60 5.47
C LEU A 187 -21.23 -2.93 6.89
N ALA A 188 -20.33 -3.89 7.07
CA ALA A 188 -19.75 -4.21 8.38
C ALA A 188 -18.93 -3.04 8.94
N SER A 189 -18.14 -2.35 8.09
CA SER A 189 -17.42 -1.13 8.46
C SER A 189 -18.40 -0.03 8.91
N ALA A 190 -19.41 0.27 8.12
CA ALA A 190 -20.43 1.26 8.47
C ALA A 190 -21.13 0.93 9.80
N THR A 191 -21.47 -0.33 10.04
CA THR A 191 -22.10 -0.77 11.31
C THR A 191 -21.13 -0.63 12.49
N ALA A 192 -19.85 -0.97 12.33
CA ALA A 192 -18.84 -0.80 13.36
C ALA A 192 -18.68 0.68 13.74
N VAL A 193 -18.63 1.58 12.74
CA VAL A 193 -18.54 3.04 12.96
C VAL A 193 -19.82 3.59 13.61
N THR A 194 -20.99 3.09 13.26
CA THR A 194 -22.25 3.49 13.90
C THR A 194 -22.32 3.05 15.36
N ALA A 195 -21.67 1.96 15.73
CA ALA A 195 -21.62 1.48 17.12
C ALA A 195 -20.68 2.29 18.03
N ILE A 196 -19.87 3.21 17.47
CA ILE A 196 -18.98 4.06 18.28
C ILE A 196 -19.78 5.18 18.93
N ALA A 197 -19.87 5.17 20.26
CA ALA A 197 -20.68 6.14 21.03
C ALA A 197 -20.06 7.54 21.15
N ALA A 198 -18.77 7.73 20.80
CA ALA A 198 -18.04 9.00 20.94
C ALA A 198 -18.30 9.95 19.75
N GLN A 199 -19.46 10.57 19.70
CA GLN A 199 -19.81 11.49 18.60
C GLN A 199 -18.87 12.69 18.49
N ASP A 200 -18.35 13.22 19.60
CA ASP A 200 -17.47 14.39 19.61
C ASP A 200 -16.10 14.12 18.97
N ALA A 201 -15.62 12.86 18.99
CA ALA A 201 -14.37 12.50 18.31
C ALA A 201 -14.45 12.64 16.77
N PHE A 202 -15.65 12.65 16.21
CA PHE A 202 -15.88 12.73 14.77
C PHE A 202 -16.26 14.15 14.30
N ARG A 203 -16.52 15.08 15.22
CA ARG A 203 -16.89 16.45 14.86
C ARG A 203 -15.67 17.22 14.37
N PRO A 204 -15.80 18.07 13.33
CA PRO A 204 -14.74 18.95 12.90
C PRO A 204 -14.33 19.93 14.00
N THR A 205 -13.06 20.29 14.07
CA THR A 205 -12.58 21.38 14.95
C THR A 205 -12.94 22.70 14.30
N VAL A 206 -13.78 23.48 14.94
CA VAL A 206 -14.09 24.85 14.52
C VAL A 206 -12.88 25.74 14.86
N GLY A 207 -12.19 26.25 13.86
CA GLY A 207 -11.07 27.19 14.00
C GLY A 207 -9.71 26.58 13.69
N THR A 208 -9.10 27.02 12.65
CA THR A 208 -7.71 27.00 12.15
C THR A 208 -7.52 26.47 10.71
N ALA A 209 -8.58 26.09 9.99
CA ALA A 209 -8.45 25.61 8.62
C ALA A 209 -8.26 26.73 7.57
N ALA A 210 -8.29 28.01 7.96
CA ALA A 210 -8.14 29.13 7.01
C ALA A 210 -6.66 29.51 6.76
N ASP A 211 -5.73 29.17 7.67
CA ASP A 211 -4.36 29.68 7.61
C ASP A 211 -3.32 28.70 7.04
N THR A 212 -3.67 27.49 6.68
CA THR A 212 -2.74 26.50 6.11
C THR A 212 -3.21 25.89 4.79
N ALA A 213 -3.89 26.66 3.95
CA ALA A 213 -4.01 26.31 2.54
C ALA A 213 -2.68 26.60 1.82
N THR A 214 -1.59 25.99 2.26
CA THR A 214 -0.42 25.81 1.40
C THR A 214 -0.91 25.06 0.17
N SER A 215 -0.63 25.57 -1.01
CA SER A 215 -1.07 24.93 -2.24
C SER A 215 -0.46 23.51 -2.25
N VAL A 216 -1.23 22.50 -2.65
CA VAL A 216 -0.75 21.11 -2.80
C VAL A 216 0.58 21.08 -3.59
N LEU A 217 0.72 21.94 -4.59
CA LEU A 217 1.95 22.19 -5.34
C LEU A 217 3.09 22.74 -4.44
N GLY A 218 2.79 23.62 -3.49
CA GLY A 218 3.77 24.16 -2.53
C GLY A 218 4.31 23.07 -1.62
N ASP A 219 3.44 22.21 -1.10
CA ASP A 219 3.82 21.07 -0.26
C ASP A 219 4.61 20.01 -1.03
N MET A 220 4.22 19.72 -2.26
CA MET A 220 4.98 18.83 -3.16
C MET A 220 6.37 19.40 -3.47
N ARG A 221 6.49 20.71 -3.74
CA ARG A 221 7.76 21.37 -3.98
C ARG A 221 8.65 21.34 -2.72
N ALA A 222 8.08 21.62 -1.56
CA ALA A 222 8.79 21.55 -0.28
C ALA A 222 9.25 20.12 0.02
N GLY A 223 8.43 19.11 -0.24
CA GLY A 223 8.79 17.68 -0.15
C GLY A 223 9.94 17.32 -1.10
N ALA A 224 9.90 17.79 -2.34
CA ALA A 224 10.96 17.56 -3.32
C ALA A 224 12.30 18.21 -2.92
N ILE A 225 12.26 19.43 -2.37
CA ILE A 225 13.45 20.12 -1.85
C ILE A 225 14.01 19.34 -0.64
N ALA A 226 13.14 18.91 0.25
CA ALA A 226 13.51 18.13 1.42
C ALA A 226 14.15 16.78 1.06
N LEU A 227 13.60 16.06 0.10
CA LEU A 227 14.20 14.82 -0.41
C LEU A 227 15.56 15.08 -1.08
N ARG A 228 15.72 16.19 -1.80
CA ARG A 228 17.01 16.56 -2.44
C ARG A 228 18.13 16.78 -1.44
N SER A 229 17.82 17.22 -0.24
CA SER A 229 18.82 17.40 0.84
C SER A 229 19.27 16.07 1.46
N ALA A 230 18.54 14.97 1.21
CA ALA A 230 18.81 13.64 1.75
C ALA A 230 18.96 12.59 0.61
N PRO A 231 20.19 12.44 0.03
CA PRO A 231 20.39 11.54 -1.12
C PRO A 231 19.97 10.09 -0.88
N THR A 232 20.05 9.61 0.35
CA THR A 232 19.58 8.28 0.72
C THR A 232 18.05 8.17 0.64
N ALA A 233 17.34 9.20 1.11
CA ALA A 233 15.89 9.23 1.03
C ALA A 233 15.39 9.21 -0.42
N ILE A 234 16.03 10.00 -1.33
CA ILE A 234 15.69 9.94 -2.77
C ILE A 234 15.86 8.54 -3.33
N ARG A 235 16.94 7.83 -2.97
CA ARG A 235 17.20 6.49 -3.51
C ARG A 235 16.19 5.47 -3.02
N LEU A 236 15.80 5.53 -1.75
CA LEU A 236 14.77 4.67 -1.19
C LEU A 236 13.41 4.95 -1.84
N THR A 237 13.03 6.24 -1.97
CA THR A 237 11.81 6.62 -2.68
C THR A 237 11.84 6.19 -4.16
N ALA A 238 12.97 6.33 -4.84
CA ALA A 238 13.11 5.88 -6.23
C ALA A 238 13.00 4.34 -6.35
N ALA A 239 13.56 3.59 -5.41
CA ALA A 239 13.39 2.13 -5.35
C ALA A 239 11.92 1.74 -5.11
N GLU A 240 11.22 2.46 -4.23
CA GLU A 240 9.81 2.25 -3.96
C GLU A 240 8.94 2.53 -5.20
N VAL A 241 9.17 3.65 -5.89
CA VAL A 241 8.46 3.99 -7.14
C VAL A 241 8.73 2.94 -8.22
N LEU A 242 9.97 2.44 -8.33
CA LEU A 242 10.31 1.36 -9.25
C LEU A 242 9.59 0.07 -8.91
N CYS A 243 9.58 -0.36 -7.64
CA CYS A 243 8.82 -1.54 -7.20
C CYS A 243 7.32 -1.36 -7.45
N SER A 244 6.79 -0.16 -7.23
CA SER A 244 5.41 0.19 -7.53
C SER A 244 5.10 0.07 -9.03
N ALA A 245 6.01 0.53 -9.91
CA ALA A 245 5.84 0.37 -11.35
C ALA A 245 5.88 -1.11 -11.77
N VAL A 246 6.76 -1.90 -11.16
CA VAL A 246 6.78 -3.36 -11.33
C VAL A 246 5.47 -3.99 -10.85
N ALA A 247 4.92 -3.58 -9.71
CA ALA A 247 3.63 -4.06 -9.21
C ALA A 247 2.50 -3.79 -10.20
N GLY A 248 2.47 -2.59 -10.79
CA GLY A 248 1.52 -2.23 -11.84
C GLY A 248 1.65 -3.12 -13.08
N LEU A 249 2.86 -3.32 -13.57
CA LEU A 249 3.14 -4.19 -14.71
C LEU A 249 2.77 -5.64 -14.41
N VAL A 250 3.13 -6.14 -13.24
CA VAL A 250 2.82 -7.51 -12.77
C VAL A 250 1.31 -7.72 -12.67
N THR A 251 0.56 -6.74 -12.19
CA THR A 251 -0.91 -6.81 -12.10
C THR A 251 -1.56 -7.22 -13.43
N VAL A 252 -1.04 -6.72 -14.54
CA VAL A 252 -1.53 -7.04 -15.88
C VAL A 252 -0.92 -8.34 -16.43
N THR A 253 0.41 -8.46 -16.34
CA THR A 253 1.13 -9.60 -16.96
C THR A 253 0.92 -10.92 -16.22
N LEU A 254 0.63 -10.88 -14.91
CA LEU A 254 0.39 -12.07 -14.09
C LEU A 254 -0.86 -12.86 -14.56
N VAL A 255 -1.88 -12.15 -15.05
CA VAL A 255 -3.07 -12.77 -15.66
C VAL A 255 -2.67 -13.58 -16.90
N LEU A 256 -1.76 -13.03 -17.72
CA LEU A 256 -1.27 -13.71 -18.92
C LEU A 256 -0.36 -14.90 -18.59
N VAL A 257 0.49 -14.76 -17.56
CA VAL A 257 1.32 -15.86 -17.04
C VAL A 257 0.45 -16.99 -16.50
N GLY A 258 -0.56 -16.66 -15.69
CA GLY A 258 -1.50 -17.63 -15.12
C GLY A 258 -2.23 -18.43 -16.20
N ARG A 259 -2.67 -17.74 -17.26
CA ARG A 259 -3.28 -18.41 -18.42
C ARG A 259 -2.31 -19.34 -19.15
N LYS A 260 -1.06 -18.91 -19.36
CA LYS A 260 0.00 -19.69 -20.02
C LYS A 260 0.35 -20.95 -19.23
N THR A 261 0.38 -20.89 -17.90
CA THR A 261 0.92 -21.96 -17.03
C THR A 261 -0.16 -22.88 -16.43
N ALA A 262 -1.39 -22.41 -16.27
CA ALA A 262 -2.47 -23.16 -15.63
C ALA A 262 -3.77 -23.25 -16.46
N GLY A 263 -3.80 -22.64 -17.64
CA GLY A 263 -4.92 -22.79 -18.58
C GLY A 263 -6.21 -22.03 -18.22
N GLY A 264 -6.22 -21.14 -17.21
CA GLY A 264 -7.43 -20.41 -16.83
C GLY A 264 -7.23 -19.32 -15.77
N SER A 265 -8.35 -18.74 -15.30
CA SER A 265 -8.38 -17.69 -14.27
C SER A 265 -7.87 -18.16 -12.89
N SER A 266 -7.99 -19.45 -12.58
CA SER A 266 -7.44 -20.05 -11.36
C SER A 266 -5.93 -19.87 -11.26
N GLY A 267 -5.21 -19.91 -12.39
CA GLY A 267 -3.76 -19.64 -12.44
C GLY A 267 -3.39 -18.25 -11.94
N TYR A 268 -4.15 -17.23 -12.33
CA TYR A 268 -3.94 -15.86 -11.83
C TYR A 268 -4.10 -15.78 -10.32
N GLY A 269 -5.19 -16.34 -9.77
CA GLY A 269 -5.44 -16.35 -8.33
C GLY A 269 -4.32 -17.04 -7.54
N LEU A 270 -3.85 -18.21 -8.02
CA LEU A 270 -2.76 -18.96 -7.40
C LEU A 270 -1.43 -18.17 -7.41
N LEU A 271 -1.08 -17.55 -8.54
CA LEU A 271 0.13 -16.73 -8.65
C LEU A 271 0.08 -15.50 -7.75
N LEU A 272 -1.09 -14.85 -7.65
CA LEU A 272 -1.26 -13.71 -6.78
C LEU A 272 -1.21 -14.14 -5.29
N GLY A 273 -1.78 -15.29 -4.95
CA GLY A 273 -1.64 -15.91 -3.64
C GLY A 273 -0.19 -16.23 -3.29
N ALA A 274 0.59 -16.71 -4.26
CA ALA A 274 2.03 -16.96 -4.09
C ALA A 274 2.81 -15.66 -3.86
N ILE A 275 2.52 -14.58 -4.59
CA ILE A 275 3.09 -13.24 -4.34
C ILE A 275 2.75 -12.80 -2.91
N GLY A 276 1.49 -12.94 -2.49
CA GLY A 276 1.06 -12.61 -1.14
C GLY A 276 1.80 -13.40 -0.06
N ALA A 277 1.92 -14.73 -0.22
CA ALA A 277 2.63 -15.60 0.70
C ALA A 277 4.14 -15.24 0.78
N GLY A 278 4.76 -14.94 -0.36
CA GLY A 278 6.12 -14.42 -0.43
C GLY A 278 6.27 -13.09 0.30
N GLY A 279 5.30 -12.19 0.13
CA GLY A 279 5.25 -10.91 0.83
C GLY A 279 5.17 -11.07 2.35
N VAL A 280 4.29 -11.95 2.86
CA VAL A 280 4.23 -12.28 4.31
C VAL A 280 5.57 -12.78 4.81
N THR A 281 6.19 -13.69 4.07
CA THR A 281 7.49 -14.25 4.42
C THR A 281 8.57 -13.16 4.44
N GLY A 282 8.59 -12.28 3.43
CA GLY A 282 9.49 -11.13 3.37
C GLY A 282 9.31 -10.19 4.55
N ALA A 283 8.06 -9.87 4.92
CA ALA A 283 7.75 -9.03 6.08
C ALA A 283 8.21 -9.66 7.40
N VAL A 284 8.00 -10.97 7.59
CA VAL A 284 8.47 -11.72 8.76
C VAL A 284 10.00 -11.72 8.84
N VAL A 285 10.68 -11.89 7.70
CA VAL A 285 12.14 -11.82 7.64
C VAL A 285 12.62 -10.44 8.03
N MET A 286 12.03 -9.38 7.47
CA MET A 286 12.37 -7.99 7.79
C MET A 286 12.13 -7.63 9.26
N ALA A 287 11.07 -8.17 9.88
CA ALA A 287 10.79 -7.95 11.30
C ALA A 287 11.87 -8.54 12.24
N ARG A 288 12.70 -9.47 11.76
CA ARG A 288 13.80 -10.11 12.51
C ARG A 288 15.17 -9.49 12.24
N ILE A 289 15.28 -8.62 11.25
CA ILE A 289 16.54 -8.01 10.84
C ILE A 289 16.61 -6.58 11.39
N GLU A 290 17.67 -6.29 12.18
CA GLU A 290 17.98 -4.90 12.53
C GLU A 290 18.59 -4.22 11.30
N ALA A 291 17.76 -3.43 10.61
CA ALA A 291 18.09 -2.87 9.29
C ALA A 291 19.09 -1.69 9.33
N THR A 292 19.65 -1.32 10.49
CA THR A 292 20.41 -0.07 10.68
C THR A 292 21.71 -0.02 9.91
N ASP A 293 22.50 -1.09 9.92
CA ASP A 293 23.85 -1.06 9.35
C ASP A 293 23.98 -1.70 7.97
N HIS A 294 23.02 -2.50 7.55
CA HIS A 294 23.08 -3.31 6.34
C HIS A 294 22.02 -2.97 5.29
N TRP A 295 21.34 -1.82 5.41
CA TRP A 295 20.21 -1.45 4.55
C TRP A 295 20.53 -1.53 3.03
N ARG A 296 21.77 -1.20 2.61
CA ARG A 296 22.18 -1.33 1.19
C ARG A 296 22.16 -2.76 0.72
N ARG A 297 22.65 -3.71 1.55
CA ARG A 297 22.63 -5.13 1.22
C ARG A 297 21.20 -5.66 1.17
N ILE A 298 20.37 -5.24 2.11
CA ILE A 298 18.97 -5.65 2.18
C ILE A 298 18.22 -5.15 0.94
N LEU A 299 18.40 -3.88 0.57
CA LEU A 299 17.82 -3.31 -0.65
C LEU A 299 18.33 -4.01 -1.90
N ALA A 300 19.63 -4.29 -1.97
CA ALA A 300 20.24 -5.03 -3.09
C ALA A 300 19.63 -6.43 -3.25
N VAL A 301 19.46 -7.15 -2.14
CA VAL A 301 18.83 -8.49 -2.14
C VAL A 301 17.36 -8.40 -2.56
N GLY A 302 16.60 -7.44 -2.01
CA GLY A 302 15.20 -7.22 -2.39
C GLY A 302 15.04 -6.94 -3.89
N LEU A 303 15.78 -5.97 -4.42
CA LEU A 303 15.73 -5.61 -5.84
C LEU A 303 16.26 -6.73 -6.74
N LEU A 304 17.29 -7.47 -6.33
CA LEU A 304 17.79 -8.63 -7.07
C LEU A 304 16.74 -9.74 -7.13
N LEU A 305 16.08 -10.04 -6.01
CA LEU A 305 14.97 -11.00 -5.98
C LEU A 305 13.85 -10.57 -6.94
N VAL A 306 13.45 -9.30 -6.92
CA VAL A 306 12.45 -8.78 -7.86
C VAL A 306 12.91 -8.96 -9.30
N ALA A 307 14.10 -8.54 -9.64
CA ALA A 307 14.61 -8.57 -11.01
C ALA A 307 14.76 -9.99 -11.58
N VAL A 308 15.38 -10.89 -10.82
CA VAL A 308 15.59 -12.28 -11.22
C VAL A 308 14.27 -13.01 -11.32
N SER A 309 13.40 -12.88 -10.31
CA SER A 309 12.10 -13.55 -10.30
C SER A 309 11.21 -13.08 -11.44
N LEU A 310 11.21 -11.77 -11.72
CA LEU A 310 10.42 -11.18 -12.81
C LEU A 310 10.89 -11.67 -14.18
N SER A 311 12.20 -11.66 -14.42
CA SER A 311 12.77 -12.15 -15.68
C SER A 311 12.52 -13.65 -15.86
N ALA A 312 12.75 -14.46 -14.83
CA ALA A 312 12.54 -15.90 -14.86
C ALA A 312 11.05 -16.27 -14.98
N LEU A 313 10.13 -15.47 -14.43
CA LEU A 313 8.68 -15.68 -14.55
C LEU A 313 8.23 -15.65 -16.03
N GLY A 314 8.84 -14.82 -16.86
CA GLY A 314 8.61 -14.81 -18.30
C GLY A 314 9.00 -16.12 -19.00
N LEU A 315 9.96 -16.84 -18.45
CA LEU A 315 10.48 -18.12 -18.97
C LEU A 315 9.77 -19.33 -18.34
N ALA A 316 8.92 -19.15 -17.34
CA ALA A 316 8.22 -20.24 -16.69
C ALA A 316 7.33 -21.02 -17.68
N THR A 317 7.48 -22.35 -17.68
CA THR A 317 6.76 -23.27 -18.56
C THR A 317 5.65 -24.04 -17.85
N ASN A 318 5.68 -24.11 -16.53
CA ASN A 318 4.71 -24.83 -15.72
C ASN A 318 4.29 -24.00 -14.49
N LEU A 319 3.16 -24.37 -13.89
CA LEU A 319 2.58 -23.66 -12.77
C LEU A 319 3.47 -23.65 -11.52
N LEU A 320 4.17 -24.75 -11.23
CA LEU A 320 4.99 -24.87 -10.02
C LEU A 320 6.17 -23.89 -10.06
N SER A 321 6.88 -23.80 -11.20
CA SER A 321 7.96 -22.84 -11.38
C SER A 321 7.44 -21.40 -11.32
N ALA A 322 6.27 -21.12 -11.92
CA ALA A 322 5.65 -19.81 -11.86
C ALA A 322 5.25 -19.41 -10.43
N LEU A 323 4.70 -20.34 -9.63
CA LEU A 323 4.37 -20.11 -8.22
C LEU A 323 5.62 -19.83 -7.37
N ALA A 324 6.69 -20.59 -7.54
CA ALA A 324 7.94 -20.35 -6.82
C ALA A 324 8.54 -18.98 -7.14
N LEU A 325 8.54 -18.59 -8.42
CA LEU A 325 9.02 -17.28 -8.86
C LEU A 325 8.11 -16.14 -8.40
N ALA A 326 6.81 -16.33 -8.43
CA ALA A 326 5.85 -15.37 -7.91
C ALA A 326 6.02 -15.16 -6.38
N PHE A 327 6.27 -16.23 -5.63
CA PHE A 327 6.59 -16.17 -4.20
C PHE A 327 7.87 -15.34 -3.93
N LEU A 328 8.96 -15.60 -4.67
CA LEU A 328 10.21 -14.84 -4.53
C LEU A 328 10.03 -13.38 -4.93
N LEU A 329 9.25 -13.12 -5.98
CA LEU A 329 8.92 -11.76 -6.44
C LEU A 329 8.20 -10.97 -5.32
N GLY A 330 7.16 -11.55 -4.71
CA GLY A 330 6.43 -10.93 -3.60
C GLY A 330 7.33 -10.66 -2.39
N GLY A 331 8.19 -11.60 -2.03
CA GLY A 331 9.18 -11.43 -0.96
C GLY A 331 10.14 -10.27 -1.23
N GLY A 332 10.69 -10.18 -2.44
CA GLY A 332 11.60 -9.10 -2.84
C GLY A 332 10.94 -7.72 -2.83
N MET A 333 9.68 -7.63 -3.30
CA MET A 333 8.92 -6.38 -3.29
C MET A 333 8.69 -5.87 -1.87
N ILE A 334 8.21 -6.71 -0.96
CA ILE A 334 7.94 -6.33 0.43
C ILE A 334 9.24 -6.01 1.19
N ILE A 335 10.33 -6.73 0.96
CA ILE A 335 11.64 -6.39 1.55
C ILE A 335 12.04 -4.96 1.17
N SER A 336 11.89 -4.57 -0.09
CA SER A 336 12.23 -3.23 -0.57
C SER A 336 11.29 -2.16 0.00
N GLU A 337 9.99 -2.44 0.08
CA GLU A 337 8.97 -1.54 0.61
C GLU A 337 9.16 -1.29 2.13
N VAL A 338 9.25 -2.35 2.94
CA VAL A 338 9.44 -2.25 4.39
C VAL A 338 10.74 -1.52 4.72
N LEU A 339 11.79 -1.75 3.94
CA LEU A 339 13.05 -1.03 4.12
C LEU A 339 12.88 0.48 3.88
N SER A 340 12.18 0.88 2.82
CA SER A 340 11.90 2.28 2.51
C SER A 340 11.10 2.94 3.63
N GLU A 341 10.03 2.29 4.08
CA GLU A 341 9.18 2.79 5.16
C GLU A 341 9.89 2.89 6.52
N THR A 342 10.82 1.99 6.82
CA THR A 342 11.53 1.98 8.11
C THR A 342 12.77 2.87 8.13
N ALA A 343 13.39 3.12 6.99
CA ALA A 343 14.59 3.93 6.89
C ALA A 343 14.29 5.42 6.73
N LEU A 344 13.24 5.82 6.01
CA LEU A 344 12.86 7.21 5.82
C LEU A 344 12.68 7.99 7.14
N PRO A 345 11.94 7.48 8.16
CA PRO A 345 11.79 8.17 9.44
C PRO A 345 13.08 8.32 10.25
N ARG A 346 14.10 7.51 9.95
CA ARG A 346 15.41 7.58 10.61
C ARG A 346 16.39 8.54 9.93
N LEU A 347 16.08 8.92 8.69
CA LEU A 347 16.95 9.76 7.85
C LEU A 347 16.47 11.21 7.76
N LEU A 348 15.20 11.46 8.06
CA LEU A 348 14.55 12.75 7.90
C LEU A 348 13.98 13.21 9.25
N ASP A 349 14.09 14.50 9.53
CA ASP A 349 13.41 15.14 10.67
C ASP A 349 11.88 15.08 10.47
N ASP A 350 11.11 15.02 11.57
CA ASP A 350 9.64 14.87 11.54
C ASP A 350 8.94 15.93 10.67
N ALA A 351 9.40 17.18 10.69
CA ALA A 351 8.86 18.25 9.87
C ALA A 351 9.07 18.06 8.36
N VAL A 352 10.13 17.34 7.99
CA VAL A 352 10.51 17.02 6.60
C VAL A 352 9.89 15.70 6.16
N LEU A 353 9.78 14.76 7.08
CA LEU A 353 9.24 13.41 6.85
C LEU A 353 7.81 13.44 6.32
N ALA A 354 6.93 14.25 6.92
CA ALA A 354 5.54 14.38 6.47
C ALA A 354 5.46 14.89 5.01
N ARG A 355 6.33 15.84 4.63
CA ARG A 355 6.42 16.37 3.26
C ARG A 355 7.02 15.35 2.29
N ALA A 356 8.00 14.56 2.74
CA ALA A 356 8.60 13.49 1.95
C ALA A 356 7.56 12.40 1.62
N TYR A 357 6.77 11.95 2.60
CA TYR A 357 5.66 11.02 2.37
C TYR A 357 4.55 11.61 1.49
N GLY A 358 4.27 12.91 1.62
CA GLY A 358 3.34 13.63 0.77
C GLY A 358 3.72 13.61 -0.72
N LEU A 359 5.00 13.39 -1.04
CA LEU A 359 5.48 13.22 -2.42
C LEU A 359 5.66 11.74 -2.79
N ALA A 360 6.23 10.93 -1.90
CA ALA A 360 6.57 9.52 -2.15
C ALA A 360 5.32 8.69 -2.45
N TYR A 361 4.27 8.85 -1.66
CA TYR A 361 3.05 8.06 -1.82
C TYR A 361 2.31 8.32 -3.16
N PRO A 362 2.00 9.57 -3.58
CA PRO A 362 1.47 9.81 -4.92
C PRO A 362 2.41 9.34 -6.03
N ALA A 363 3.73 9.48 -5.87
CA ALA A 363 4.70 9.00 -6.85
C ALA A 363 4.66 7.47 -7.00
N ALA A 364 4.52 6.73 -5.90
CA ALA A 364 4.35 5.28 -5.92
C ALA A 364 3.06 4.88 -6.67
N ILE A 365 1.93 5.55 -6.41
CA ILE A 365 0.67 5.31 -7.14
C ILE A 365 0.84 5.62 -8.64
N CYS A 366 1.48 6.73 -8.99
CA CYS A 366 1.80 7.05 -10.37
C CYS A 366 2.69 5.96 -10.99
N GLY A 367 3.61 5.39 -10.24
CA GLY A 367 4.41 4.22 -10.64
C GLY A 367 3.52 3.04 -11.00
N ILE A 368 2.59 2.65 -10.13
CA ILE A 368 1.65 1.53 -10.38
C ILE A 368 0.83 1.81 -11.65
N VAL A 369 0.28 3.01 -11.81
CA VAL A 369 -0.50 3.38 -12.99
C VAL A 369 0.35 3.31 -14.25
N ALA A 370 1.57 3.89 -14.24
CA ALA A 370 2.48 3.87 -15.37
C ALA A 370 2.87 2.43 -15.75
N GLY A 371 3.25 1.61 -14.78
CA GLY A 371 3.58 0.20 -15.00
C GLY A 371 2.43 -0.59 -15.60
N SER A 372 1.19 -0.38 -15.11
CA SER A 372 0.01 -1.03 -15.65
C SER A 372 -0.28 -0.61 -17.09
N LEU A 373 -0.21 0.70 -17.38
CA LEU A 373 -0.48 1.23 -18.73
C LEU A 373 0.61 0.82 -19.74
N LEU A 374 1.86 0.71 -19.30
CA LEU A 374 2.98 0.26 -20.15
C LEU A 374 2.94 -1.25 -20.40
N ALA A 375 2.28 -2.05 -19.56
CA ALA A 375 2.28 -3.50 -19.69
C ALA A 375 1.68 -3.97 -21.02
N ALA A 376 0.54 -3.44 -21.45
CA ALA A 376 -0.12 -3.86 -22.68
C ALA A 376 0.69 -3.54 -23.95
N PRO A 377 1.20 -2.30 -24.19
CA PRO A 377 2.04 -2.01 -25.33
C PRO A 377 3.38 -2.77 -25.32
N LEU A 378 3.99 -2.95 -24.14
CA LEU A 378 5.22 -3.74 -24.05
C LEU A 378 4.97 -5.21 -24.42
N VAL A 379 3.86 -5.81 -23.96
CA VAL A 379 3.50 -7.18 -24.34
C VAL A 379 3.20 -7.28 -25.84
N ALA A 380 2.59 -6.28 -26.43
CA ALA A 380 2.34 -6.25 -27.88
C ALA A 380 3.64 -6.17 -28.70
N LEU A 381 4.65 -5.42 -28.21
CA LEU A 381 5.92 -5.21 -28.91
C LEU A 381 6.93 -6.33 -28.68
N LEU A 382 7.07 -6.79 -27.43
CA LEU A 382 8.14 -7.70 -27.00
C LEU A 382 7.64 -9.11 -26.68
N GLY A 383 6.32 -9.33 -26.71
CA GLY A 383 5.68 -10.50 -26.15
C GLY A 383 5.74 -10.53 -24.62
N LEU A 384 5.04 -11.48 -24.00
CA LEU A 384 4.99 -11.62 -22.54
C LEU A 384 6.37 -11.85 -21.92
N THR A 385 7.13 -12.79 -22.47
CA THR A 385 8.48 -13.13 -22.00
C THR A 385 9.45 -11.96 -22.14
N GLY A 386 9.45 -11.31 -23.32
CA GLY A 386 10.31 -10.15 -23.57
C GLY A 386 10.01 -8.98 -22.63
N THR A 387 8.73 -8.73 -22.34
CA THR A 387 8.30 -7.68 -21.41
C THR A 387 8.81 -7.94 -19.99
N LEU A 388 8.65 -9.16 -19.48
CA LEU A 388 9.09 -9.51 -18.12
C LEU A 388 10.62 -9.49 -17.98
N VAL A 389 11.35 -9.97 -18.99
CA VAL A 389 12.81 -9.91 -19.03
C VAL A 389 13.30 -8.46 -19.11
N ALA A 390 12.72 -7.64 -19.98
CA ALA A 390 13.06 -6.22 -20.07
C ALA A 390 12.80 -5.47 -18.77
N ALA A 391 11.66 -5.73 -18.11
CA ALA A 391 11.33 -5.13 -16.82
C ALA A 391 12.30 -5.56 -15.72
N GLY A 392 12.65 -6.85 -15.63
CA GLY A 392 13.65 -7.34 -14.68
C GLY A 392 15.04 -6.75 -14.92
N SER A 393 15.45 -6.64 -16.20
CA SER A 393 16.71 -5.98 -16.59
C SER A 393 16.72 -4.50 -16.20
N CYS A 394 15.60 -3.79 -16.38
CA CYS A 394 15.45 -2.41 -15.95
C CYS A 394 15.62 -2.28 -14.42
N VAL A 395 15.01 -3.19 -13.64
CA VAL A 395 15.19 -3.22 -12.18
C VAL A 395 16.64 -3.41 -11.80
N LEU A 396 17.39 -4.32 -12.48
CA LEU A 396 18.83 -4.53 -12.24
C LEU A 396 19.66 -3.28 -12.55
N LEU A 397 19.40 -2.62 -13.68
CA LEU A 397 20.09 -1.40 -14.06
C LEU A 397 19.87 -0.29 -13.04
N VAL A 398 18.61 -0.05 -12.64
CA VAL A 398 18.28 0.97 -11.64
C VAL A 398 18.86 0.60 -10.28
N ALA A 399 18.81 -0.67 -9.88
CA ALA A 399 19.44 -1.14 -8.65
C ALA A 399 20.96 -0.86 -8.67
N GLY A 400 21.63 -1.15 -9.79
CA GLY A 400 23.06 -0.82 -9.99
C GLY A 400 23.32 0.68 -9.81
N LEU A 401 22.53 1.55 -10.44
CA LEU A 401 22.65 3.01 -10.31
C LEU A 401 22.41 3.51 -8.89
N LEU A 402 21.37 2.97 -8.21
CA LEU A 402 21.04 3.34 -6.84
C LEU A 402 22.11 2.92 -5.83
N LEU A 403 22.80 1.80 -6.08
CA LEU A 403 23.75 1.19 -5.15
C LEU A 403 25.22 1.55 -5.45
N HIS A 404 25.54 2.03 -6.67
CA HIS A 404 26.92 2.24 -7.12
C HIS A 404 27.66 3.37 -6.37
N ARG A 405 26.99 4.44 -5.97
CA ARG A 405 27.67 5.56 -5.28
C ARG A 405 27.77 5.29 -3.79
N PRO A 406 28.97 5.48 -3.16
CA PRO A 406 29.11 5.42 -1.73
C PRO A 406 28.20 6.49 -1.10
N LEU A 407 27.31 6.06 -0.23
CA LEU A 407 26.48 6.96 0.56
C LEU A 407 27.30 7.39 1.76
N GLY A 408 27.71 8.64 1.77
CA GLY A 408 28.11 9.28 3.01
C GLY A 408 26.91 9.31 3.94
N MET A 409 26.72 8.25 4.72
CA MET A 409 25.85 8.33 5.86
C MET A 409 26.60 9.16 6.91
N ALA A 410 26.21 10.41 7.07
CA ALA A 410 26.49 11.17 8.27
C ALA A 410 25.65 10.57 9.43
N VAL A 411 25.92 9.31 9.78
CA VAL A 411 25.41 8.66 11.01
C VAL A 411 25.96 9.36 12.26
N GLY A 412 26.90 10.30 12.07
CA GLY A 412 27.57 11.03 13.15
C GLY A 412 26.93 12.35 13.58
N ALA A 413 25.96 12.91 12.88
CA ALA A 413 25.42 14.23 13.21
C ALA A 413 24.31 14.19 14.28
N TYR A 414 23.61 13.07 14.44
CA TYR A 414 22.51 12.99 15.41
C TYR A 414 22.92 12.74 16.86
N ARG A 415 24.19 12.38 17.14
CA ARG A 415 24.69 12.20 18.52
C ARG A 415 25.26 13.45 19.18
N ARG A 416 25.28 14.62 18.51
CA ARG A 416 25.95 15.84 19.02
C ARG A 416 25.06 17.02 19.40
N THR A 417 23.73 16.85 19.39
CA THR A 417 22.80 17.88 19.88
C THR A 417 21.97 17.42 21.08
N ALA A 418 22.53 16.60 21.95
CA ALA A 418 22.11 16.63 23.34
C ALA A 418 22.66 17.93 23.95
N PRO A 419 21.85 18.82 24.55
CA PRO A 419 22.38 20.00 25.20
C PRO A 419 23.27 19.54 26.37
N ALA A 420 24.55 19.73 26.23
CA ALA A 420 25.50 19.71 27.33
C ALA A 420 25.21 20.95 28.21
N GLY A 421 24.40 20.76 29.25
CA GLY A 421 24.04 21.91 30.08
C GLY A 421 23.15 21.54 31.25
N ALA A 422 23.55 20.56 32.06
CA ALA A 422 22.98 20.40 33.40
C ALA A 422 23.94 19.61 34.34
N GLU A 423 25.25 19.91 34.25
CA GLU A 423 26.16 19.54 35.33
C GLU A 423 27.02 20.79 35.63
N GLY A 424 26.68 21.49 36.69
CA GLY A 424 27.47 22.60 37.16
C GLY A 424 26.70 23.55 38.07
N GLY A 425 26.50 23.17 39.31
CA GLY A 425 25.90 24.13 40.25
C GLY A 425 25.59 23.53 41.63
N SER A 426 26.51 22.82 42.23
CA SER A 426 26.50 22.66 43.70
C SER A 426 27.92 22.76 44.21
N ASN A 427 28.34 23.99 44.53
CA ASN A 427 29.26 24.20 45.66
C ASN A 427 29.27 25.65 46.06
N SER A 428 29.18 25.84 47.34
CA SER A 428 29.48 27.01 48.19
C SER A 428 28.28 27.79 48.72
N LEU A 429 28.18 27.62 49.97
CA LEU A 429 27.68 28.36 51.16
C LEU A 429 26.31 27.94 51.64
#